data_32d3c59534991082182e88d6dade3bb8
#
_entry.id   32d3c59534991082182e88d6dade3bb8
#
_cell.length_a   1.000
_cell.length_b   1.000
_cell.length_c   1.000
_cell.angle_alpha   90.00
_cell.angle_beta   90.00
_cell.angle_gamma   90.00
#
_symmetry.space_group_name_H-M   'P 1'
#
loop_
_entity.id
_entity.type
_entity.pdbx_description
1 polymer ?
#
loop_
_entity_poly.entity_id
_entity_poly.type
_entity_poly.pdbx_seq_one_letter_code
_entity_poly.pdbx_strand_id
1 'polypeptide(L)'
;MKNLLFLLLIFPLNSCSGQELGWFILSPNNVEGLTNLKFLLSGLTTTIYISVISIIISAILGFIVAIPSLAKNKLLTYINIGYVEIVRAIPLLVLILWIYYGLPIMTGLSFSPFMSGIIALAISESAFQAEIFRAGINSIKKSQWEAGSSLGLTFYKRLRLVILPQAIKNILPALGNQFVYVLKMSSLVSIIGIGDLTRKANELVVSTYRPLEIYTFLILEYLILILIVSYFVRKLEKKLEYDGNN
;
A
#
# COMPACT_ATOMS: atom_id res chain seq x y z
N MET A 1 20.08 -16.95 -6.35
CA MET A 1 18.63 -16.71 -6.33
C MET A 1 17.79 -17.63 -7.25
N LYS A 2 18.35 -18.30 -8.27
CA LYS A 2 17.61 -19.23 -9.14
C LYS A 2 17.18 -20.54 -8.44
N ASN A 3 17.88 -21.00 -7.42
CA ASN A 3 17.62 -22.29 -6.78
C ASN A 3 16.59 -22.25 -5.65
N LEU A 4 16.26 -21.06 -5.13
CA LEU A 4 15.28 -20.92 -4.04
C LEU A 4 13.82 -21.01 -4.57
N LEU A 5 13.58 -20.56 -5.80
CA LEU A 5 12.27 -20.68 -6.46
C LEU A 5 11.95 -22.14 -6.80
N PHE A 6 13.00 -22.95 -7.10
CA PHE A 6 12.85 -24.36 -7.42
C PHE A 6 12.54 -25.21 -6.18
N LEU A 7 13.05 -24.81 -4.99
CA LEU A 7 12.76 -25.49 -3.73
C LEU A 7 11.31 -25.28 -3.24
N LEU A 8 10.68 -24.16 -3.56
CA LEU A 8 9.27 -23.91 -3.25
C LEU A 8 8.30 -24.68 -4.16
N LEU A 9 8.76 -25.15 -5.34
CA LEU A 9 7.99 -25.95 -6.27
C LEU A 9 8.12 -27.47 -6.05
N ILE A 10 9.09 -27.91 -5.24
CA ILE A 10 9.40 -29.32 -4.97
C ILE A 10 9.17 -29.65 -3.49
N PHE A 11 8.14 -29.10 -2.85
CA PHE A 11 7.62 -29.77 -1.66
C PHE A 11 6.76 -30.95 -2.14
N PRO A 12 7.25 -32.19 -2.07
CA PRO A 12 6.38 -33.34 -2.20
C PRO A 12 5.50 -33.33 -0.95
N LEU A 13 4.31 -32.76 -1.08
CA LEU A 13 3.26 -32.87 -0.10
C LEU A 13 2.80 -34.34 -0.08
N ASN A 14 3.62 -35.19 0.48
CA ASN A 14 3.17 -36.44 1.02
C ASN A 14 2.25 -36.10 2.18
N SER A 15 0.95 -36.00 1.90
CA SER A 15 -0.07 -35.71 2.88
C SER A 15 -0.04 -36.82 3.92
N CYS A 16 0.39 -36.50 5.13
CA CYS A 16 0.18 -37.34 6.31
C CYS A 16 -1.29 -37.42 6.76
N SER A 17 -2.21 -36.77 6.07
CA SER A 17 -3.65 -36.92 6.19
C SER A 17 -4.17 -37.46 4.87
N GLY A 18 -4.87 -38.57 4.86
CA GLY A 18 -5.43 -39.23 3.66
C GLY A 18 -6.48 -38.42 2.90
N GLN A 19 -6.33 -37.11 2.85
CA GLN A 19 -7.13 -36.22 1.99
C GLN A 19 -6.42 -36.10 0.63
N GLU A 20 -7.07 -36.56 -0.40
CA GLU A 20 -6.64 -36.30 -1.77
C GLU A 20 -6.58 -34.78 -2.02
N LEU A 21 -5.50 -34.31 -2.67
CA LEU A 21 -5.35 -32.92 -3.07
C LEU A 21 -6.48 -32.54 -4.03
N GLY A 22 -7.26 -31.54 -3.66
CA GLY A 22 -8.48 -31.14 -4.38
C GLY A 22 -8.25 -30.08 -5.44
N TRP A 23 -7.13 -30.09 -6.18
CA TRP A 23 -6.85 -29.09 -7.24
C TRP A 23 -7.90 -29.00 -8.35
N PHE A 24 -8.78 -30.00 -8.44
CA PHE A 24 -9.90 -29.97 -9.40
C PHE A 24 -10.85 -28.79 -9.15
N ILE A 25 -10.94 -28.26 -7.91
CA ILE A 25 -11.79 -27.10 -7.57
C ILE A 25 -11.33 -25.81 -8.22
N LEU A 26 -10.09 -25.74 -8.67
CA LEU A 26 -9.49 -24.60 -9.38
C LEU A 26 -9.09 -24.98 -10.82
N SER A 27 -9.53 -26.14 -11.31
CA SER A 27 -9.22 -26.58 -12.68
C SER A 27 -10.06 -25.80 -13.70
N PRO A 28 -9.44 -25.16 -14.71
CA PRO A 28 -10.17 -24.49 -15.77
C PRO A 28 -10.92 -25.44 -16.70
N ASN A 29 -10.65 -26.76 -16.60
CA ASN A 29 -11.23 -27.79 -17.45
C ASN A 29 -12.62 -28.25 -17.02
N ASN A 30 -13.10 -27.82 -15.84
CA ASN A 30 -14.45 -28.10 -15.37
C ASN A 30 -15.20 -26.79 -15.04
N VAL A 31 -16.53 -26.86 -15.08
CA VAL A 31 -17.40 -25.68 -14.88
C VAL A 31 -17.25 -25.09 -13.47
N GLU A 32 -17.16 -25.96 -12.47
CA GLU A 32 -17.02 -25.56 -11.08
C GLU A 32 -15.68 -24.83 -10.84
N GLY A 33 -14.57 -25.42 -11.28
CA GLY A 33 -13.25 -24.83 -11.13
C GLY A 33 -13.12 -23.49 -11.87
N LEU A 34 -13.69 -23.37 -13.08
CA LEU A 34 -13.73 -22.12 -13.81
C LEU A 34 -14.53 -21.04 -13.07
N THR A 35 -15.66 -21.43 -12.45
CA THR A 35 -16.50 -20.52 -11.65
C THR A 35 -15.74 -20.04 -10.42
N ASN A 36 -15.06 -20.94 -9.71
CA ASN A 36 -14.25 -20.62 -8.54
C ASN A 36 -13.08 -19.69 -8.90
N LEU A 37 -12.39 -19.94 -10.00
CA LEU A 37 -11.33 -19.04 -10.50
C LEU A 37 -11.85 -17.64 -10.79
N LYS A 38 -12.99 -17.53 -11.50
CA LYS A 38 -13.62 -16.22 -11.77
C LYS A 38 -14.04 -15.53 -10.47
N PHE A 39 -14.54 -16.27 -9.51
CA PHE A 39 -14.94 -15.74 -8.20
C PHE A 39 -13.74 -15.18 -7.44
N LEU A 40 -12.62 -15.90 -7.38
CA LEU A 40 -11.38 -15.41 -6.75
C LEU A 40 -10.86 -14.16 -7.44
N LEU A 41 -10.70 -14.20 -8.75
CA LEU A 41 -10.22 -13.07 -9.55
C LEU A 41 -11.12 -11.82 -9.46
N SER A 42 -12.41 -11.98 -9.14
CA SER A 42 -13.32 -10.83 -8.97
C SER A 42 -12.91 -9.90 -7.83
N GLY A 43 -12.17 -10.41 -6.83
CA GLY A 43 -11.62 -9.60 -5.74
C GLY A 43 -10.50 -8.65 -6.15
N LEU A 44 -9.82 -8.94 -7.29
CA LEU A 44 -8.70 -8.15 -7.79
C LEU A 44 -9.07 -6.68 -8.01
N THR A 45 -10.24 -6.46 -8.60
CA THR A 45 -10.74 -5.11 -8.87
C THR A 45 -10.87 -4.29 -7.58
N THR A 46 -11.48 -4.87 -6.55
CA THR A 46 -11.65 -4.21 -5.24
C THR A 46 -10.30 -3.94 -4.57
N THR A 47 -9.38 -4.90 -4.60
CA THR A 47 -8.02 -4.76 -4.06
C THR A 47 -7.27 -3.59 -4.71
N ILE A 48 -7.34 -3.48 -6.05
CA ILE A 48 -6.70 -2.39 -6.80
C ILE A 48 -7.36 -1.05 -6.46
N TYR A 49 -8.70 -0.95 -6.52
CA TYR A 49 -9.40 0.31 -6.27
C TYR A 49 -9.13 0.84 -4.87
N ILE A 50 -9.27 0.00 -3.84
CA ILE A 50 -9.04 0.45 -2.46
C ILE A 50 -7.59 0.90 -2.26
N SER A 51 -6.62 0.18 -2.85
CA SER A 51 -5.20 0.54 -2.75
C SER A 51 -4.87 1.83 -3.47
N VAL A 52 -5.37 2.03 -4.70
CA VAL A 52 -5.12 3.25 -5.48
C VAL A 52 -5.76 4.47 -4.82
N ILE A 53 -6.99 4.37 -4.36
CA ILE A 53 -7.66 5.50 -3.71
C ILE A 53 -6.95 5.84 -2.40
N SER A 54 -6.60 4.83 -1.59
CA SER A 54 -5.92 5.04 -0.31
C SER A 54 -4.54 5.66 -0.49
N ILE A 55 -3.74 5.24 -1.49
CA ILE A 55 -2.40 5.81 -1.71
C ILE A 55 -2.47 7.25 -2.19
N ILE A 56 -3.46 7.61 -3.00
CA ILE A 56 -3.65 8.99 -3.45
C ILE A 56 -4.02 9.90 -2.29
N ILE A 57 -5.01 9.48 -1.48
CA ILE A 57 -5.45 10.25 -0.32
C ILE A 57 -4.31 10.38 0.70
N SER A 58 -3.60 9.27 0.99
CA SER A 58 -2.49 9.30 1.92
C SER A 58 -1.32 10.16 1.43
N ALA A 59 -1.07 10.23 0.11
CA ALA A 59 -0.05 11.11 -0.46
C ALA A 59 -0.39 12.59 -0.23
N ILE A 60 -1.64 12.96 -0.42
CA ILE A 60 -2.11 14.32 -0.17
C ILE A 60 -1.99 14.65 1.33
N LEU A 61 -2.49 13.78 2.20
CA LEU A 61 -2.40 13.96 3.65
C LEU A 61 -0.94 14.00 4.12
N GLY A 62 -0.11 13.06 3.68
CA GLY A 62 1.30 12.99 4.03
C GLY A 62 2.08 14.22 3.58
N PHE A 63 1.78 14.75 2.39
CA PHE A 63 2.38 16.01 1.92
C PHE A 63 1.96 17.20 2.80
N ILE A 64 0.67 17.32 3.12
CA ILE A 64 0.16 18.38 4.01
C ILE A 64 0.83 18.30 5.38
N VAL A 65 0.97 17.09 5.92
CA VAL A 65 1.62 16.84 7.23
C VAL A 65 3.12 17.16 7.17
N ALA A 66 3.81 16.88 6.04
CA ALA A 66 5.25 17.11 5.90
C ALA A 66 5.64 18.59 5.83
N ILE A 67 4.85 19.43 5.15
CA ILE A 67 5.20 20.84 4.89
C ILE A 67 5.53 21.64 6.16
N PRO A 68 4.73 21.58 7.24
CA PRO A 68 5.01 22.33 8.46
C PRO A 68 6.35 21.97 9.11
N SER A 69 6.79 20.71 9.00
CA SER A 69 8.07 20.27 9.56
C SER A 69 9.29 20.85 8.84
N LEU A 70 9.10 21.33 7.61
CA LEU A 70 10.15 21.98 6.80
C LEU A 70 10.28 23.47 7.11
N ALA A 71 9.27 24.07 7.71
CA ALA A 71 9.33 25.45 8.22
C ALA A 71 10.16 25.48 9.52
N LYS A 72 10.95 26.55 9.72
CA LYS A 72 11.80 26.72 10.92
C LYS A 72 10.98 26.91 12.23
N ASN A 73 9.71 26.52 12.25
CA ASN A 73 8.85 26.66 13.41
C ASN A 73 8.88 25.37 14.23
N LYS A 74 9.49 25.44 15.43
CA LYS A 74 9.63 24.29 16.33
C LYS A 74 8.29 23.66 16.72
N LEU A 75 7.26 24.48 17.00
CA LEU A 75 5.94 23.98 17.39
C LEU A 75 5.32 23.10 16.30
N LEU A 76 5.34 23.57 15.05
CA LEU A 76 4.81 22.82 13.92
C LEU A 76 5.61 21.53 13.66
N THR A 77 6.91 21.56 13.89
CA THR A 77 7.77 20.37 13.79
C THR A 77 7.40 19.33 14.86
N TYR A 78 7.18 19.75 16.11
CA TYR A 78 6.76 18.82 17.18
C TYR A 78 5.38 18.23 16.93
N ILE A 79 4.41 19.01 16.43
CA ILE A 79 3.08 18.50 16.05
C ILE A 79 3.19 17.44 14.94
N ASN A 80 4.02 17.70 13.94
CA ASN A 80 4.26 16.74 12.87
C ASN A 80 4.87 15.43 13.39
N ILE A 81 5.94 15.53 14.19
CA ILE A 81 6.59 14.36 14.78
C ILE A 81 5.59 13.56 15.62
N GLY A 82 4.82 14.23 16.48
CA GLY A 82 3.80 13.59 17.32
C GLY A 82 2.74 12.86 16.48
N TYR A 83 2.25 13.49 15.41
CA TYR A 83 1.31 12.84 14.49
C TYR A 83 1.92 11.58 13.87
N VAL A 84 3.13 11.69 13.32
CA VAL A 84 3.79 10.57 12.65
C VAL A 84 4.06 9.42 13.62
N GLU A 85 4.56 9.71 14.82
CA GLU A 85 4.84 8.69 15.83
C GLU A 85 3.56 7.99 16.32
N ILE A 86 2.50 8.75 16.63
CA ILE A 86 1.23 8.20 17.09
C ILE A 86 0.61 7.31 16.01
N VAL A 87 0.47 7.81 14.78
CA VAL A 87 -0.19 7.06 13.70
C VAL A 87 0.59 5.79 13.35
N ARG A 88 1.92 5.86 13.32
CA ARG A 88 2.76 4.67 13.03
C ARG A 88 2.79 3.65 14.16
N ALA A 89 2.51 4.07 15.40
CA ALA A 89 2.42 3.15 16.53
C ALA A 89 1.13 2.33 16.55
N ILE A 90 0.08 2.77 15.84
CA ILE A 90 -1.21 2.07 15.80
C ILE A 90 -1.14 0.94 14.76
N PRO A 91 -1.37 -0.34 15.13
CA PRO A 91 -1.47 -1.42 14.16
C PRO A 91 -2.62 -1.18 13.19
N LEU A 92 -2.36 -1.30 11.88
CA LEU A 92 -3.36 -1.01 10.84
C LEU A 92 -4.65 -1.82 11.02
N LEU A 93 -4.55 -3.10 11.38
CA LEU A 93 -5.73 -3.94 11.63
C LEU A 93 -6.62 -3.35 12.74
N VAL A 94 -6.00 -2.88 13.82
CA VAL A 94 -6.72 -2.27 14.95
C VAL A 94 -7.38 -0.96 14.50
N LEU A 95 -6.69 -0.16 13.70
CA LEU A 95 -7.24 1.09 13.15
C LEU A 95 -8.45 0.84 12.24
N ILE A 96 -8.40 -0.20 11.38
CA ILE A 96 -9.53 -0.61 10.53
C ILE A 96 -10.75 -0.95 11.39
N LEU A 97 -10.56 -1.79 12.40
CA LEU A 97 -11.64 -2.21 13.31
C LEU A 97 -12.20 -1.03 14.09
N TRP A 98 -11.33 -0.12 14.57
CA TRP A 98 -11.76 1.05 15.33
C TRP A 98 -12.57 2.03 14.47
N ILE A 99 -12.15 2.30 13.23
CA ILE A 99 -12.89 3.19 12.33
C ILE A 99 -14.24 2.59 11.95
N TYR A 100 -14.29 1.29 11.72
CA TYR A 100 -15.53 0.66 11.27
C TYR A 100 -16.54 0.41 12.40
N TYR A 101 -16.08 -0.06 13.56
CA TYR A 101 -16.95 -0.38 14.69
C TYR A 101 -16.97 0.66 15.81
N GLY A 102 -15.81 1.23 16.14
CA GLY A 102 -15.66 2.14 17.28
C GLY A 102 -16.11 3.56 16.99
N LEU A 103 -15.71 4.12 15.85
CA LEU A 103 -16.01 5.51 15.50
C LEU A 103 -17.52 5.80 15.42
N PRO A 104 -18.37 4.93 14.86
CA PRO A 104 -19.82 5.13 14.85
C PRO A 104 -20.42 5.25 16.24
N ILE A 105 -19.93 4.47 17.19
CA ILE A 105 -20.44 4.49 18.59
C ILE A 105 -20.11 5.83 19.26
N MET A 106 -18.92 6.40 18.98
CA MET A 106 -18.48 7.65 19.60
C MET A 106 -19.11 8.91 18.97
N THR A 107 -19.31 8.89 17.66
CA THR A 107 -19.64 10.09 16.89
C THR A 107 -21.02 10.06 16.23
N GLY A 108 -21.65 8.89 16.16
CA GLY A 108 -22.86 8.65 15.36
C GLY A 108 -22.62 8.59 13.84
N LEU A 109 -21.37 8.80 13.38
CA LEU A 109 -21.00 8.76 11.96
C LEU A 109 -20.68 7.33 11.55
N SER A 110 -21.50 6.74 10.69
CA SER A 110 -21.25 5.42 10.12
C SER A 110 -20.75 5.52 8.67
N PHE A 111 -19.71 4.75 8.36
CA PHE A 111 -19.17 4.64 7.01
C PHE A 111 -19.43 3.23 6.46
N SER A 112 -19.55 3.12 5.14
CA SER A 112 -19.55 1.81 4.51
C SER A 112 -18.22 1.08 4.79
N PRO A 113 -18.17 -0.26 4.73
CA PRO A 113 -16.91 -1.00 4.88
C PRO A 113 -15.82 -0.46 3.96
N PHE A 114 -16.16 -0.19 2.69
CA PHE A 114 -15.22 0.32 1.69
C PHE A 114 -14.62 1.68 2.08
N MET A 115 -15.45 2.62 2.53
CA MET A 115 -14.98 3.93 3.01
C MET A 115 -14.14 3.81 4.28
N SER A 116 -14.54 2.95 5.22
CA SER A 116 -13.78 2.72 6.45
C SER A 116 -12.38 2.15 6.17
N GLY A 117 -12.29 1.21 5.22
CA GLY A 117 -11.03 0.66 4.75
C GLY A 117 -10.12 1.71 4.11
N ILE A 118 -10.68 2.55 3.23
CA ILE A 118 -9.92 3.65 2.60
C ILE A 118 -9.42 4.64 3.66
N ILE A 119 -10.28 5.06 4.59
CA ILE A 119 -9.91 6.02 5.64
C ILE A 119 -8.79 5.44 6.52
N ALA A 120 -8.92 4.19 6.96
CA ALA A 120 -7.92 3.53 7.79
C ALA A 120 -6.56 3.42 7.08
N LEU A 121 -6.57 2.91 5.85
CA LEU A 121 -5.36 2.82 5.02
C LEU A 121 -4.75 4.20 4.76
N ALA A 122 -5.57 5.19 4.39
CA ALA A 122 -5.10 6.52 4.08
C ALA A 122 -4.47 7.23 5.30
N ILE A 123 -5.08 7.12 6.47
CA ILE A 123 -4.51 7.69 7.71
C ILE A 123 -3.21 6.99 8.06
N SER A 124 -3.20 5.65 8.13
CA SER A 124 -2.00 4.88 8.46
C SER A 124 -0.83 5.21 7.52
N GLU A 125 -1.10 5.21 6.21
CA GLU A 125 -0.07 5.43 5.20
C GLU A 125 0.39 6.89 5.11
N SER A 126 -0.45 7.86 5.49
CA SER A 126 -0.10 9.28 5.44
C SER A 126 1.11 9.62 6.31
N ALA A 127 1.27 8.93 7.44
CA ALA A 127 2.42 9.10 8.33
C ALA A 127 3.73 8.62 7.69
N PHE A 128 3.69 7.48 6.97
CA PHE A 128 4.86 6.99 6.23
C PHE A 128 5.19 7.90 5.06
N GLN A 129 4.18 8.38 4.35
CA GLN A 129 4.38 9.28 3.22
C GLN A 129 4.86 10.67 3.65
N ALA A 130 4.43 11.16 4.82
CA ALA A 130 4.97 12.39 5.39
C ALA A 130 6.49 12.31 5.57
N GLU A 131 7.01 11.17 6.05
CA GLU A 131 8.44 10.94 6.17
C GLU A 131 9.14 10.82 4.79
N ILE A 132 8.51 10.20 3.80
CA ILE A 132 9.03 10.14 2.43
C ILE A 132 9.16 11.55 1.85
N PHE A 133 8.14 12.39 1.98
CA PHE A 133 8.18 13.78 1.52
C PHE A 133 9.25 14.57 2.26
N ARG A 134 9.31 14.46 3.59
CA ARG A 134 10.31 15.14 4.41
C ARG A 134 11.74 14.72 4.02
N ALA A 135 12.00 13.44 3.89
CA ALA A 135 13.31 12.91 3.51
C ALA A 135 13.69 13.33 2.09
N GLY A 136 12.78 13.25 1.11
CA GLY A 136 13.04 13.65 -0.26
C GLY A 136 13.31 15.15 -0.41
N ILE A 137 12.61 16.00 0.34
CA ILE A 137 12.87 17.46 0.33
C ILE A 137 14.19 17.78 1.03
N ASN A 138 14.50 17.12 2.14
CA ASN A 138 15.75 17.32 2.88
C ASN A 138 16.99 16.78 2.14
N SER A 139 16.81 15.88 1.17
CA SER A 139 17.91 15.37 0.34
C SER A 139 18.46 16.42 -0.63
N ILE A 140 17.75 17.52 -0.86
CA ILE A 140 18.19 18.58 -1.76
C ILE A 140 19.28 19.42 -1.09
N LYS A 141 20.38 19.62 -1.82
CA LYS A 141 21.56 20.32 -1.33
C LYS A 141 21.20 21.71 -0.76
N LYS A 142 21.83 22.05 0.36
CA LYS A 142 21.63 23.34 1.04
C LYS A 142 21.91 24.53 0.11
N SER A 143 22.87 24.40 -0.81
CA SER A 143 23.17 25.42 -1.83
C SER A 143 21.99 25.80 -2.71
N GLN A 144 21.07 24.87 -3.01
CA GLN A 144 19.85 25.15 -3.76
C GLN A 144 18.88 26.04 -2.96
N TRP A 145 18.79 25.80 -1.66
CA TRP A 145 18.01 26.64 -0.74
C TRP A 145 18.61 28.04 -0.61
N GLU A 146 19.94 28.15 -0.54
CA GLU A 146 20.68 29.40 -0.44
C GLU A 146 20.58 30.21 -1.72
N ALA A 147 20.75 29.58 -2.89
CA ALA A 147 20.57 30.22 -4.19
C ALA A 147 19.16 30.82 -4.35
N GLY A 148 18.13 30.09 -3.99
CA GLY A 148 16.77 30.62 -3.99
C GLY A 148 16.55 31.77 -3.01
N SER A 149 17.29 31.78 -1.88
CA SER A 149 17.27 32.91 -0.93
C SER A 149 17.93 34.16 -1.51
N SER A 150 19.07 34.00 -2.17
CA SER A 150 19.81 35.10 -2.82
C SER A 150 18.99 35.77 -3.91
N LEU A 151 18.06 35.05 -4.56
CA LEU A 151 17.11 35.58 -5.51
C LEU A 151 15.87 36.26 -4.84
N GLY A 152 15.86 36.42 -3.53
CA GLY A 152 14.74 37.03 -2.79
C GLY A 152 13.50 36.20 -2.73
N LEU A 153 13.52 34.90 -3.05
CA LEU A 153 12.36 34.04 -3.02
C LEU A 153 11.92 33.74 -1.58
N THR A 154 10.62 33.88 -1.29
CA THR A 154 10.03 33.45 -0.02
C THR A 154 10.13 31.92 0.14
N PHE A 155 10.00 31.40 1.36
CA PHE A 155 10.06 29.97 1.63
C PHE A 155 9.17 29.14 0.69
N TYR A 156 7.90 29.51 0.53
CA TYR A 156 6.95 28.79 -0.33
C TYR A 156 7.32 28.85 -1.81
N LYS A 157 7.82 30.00 -2.29
CA LYS A 157 8.29 30.13 -3.68
C LYS A 157 9.53 29.28 -3.93
N ARG A 158 10.49 29.26 -3.00
CA ARG A 158 11.66 28.38 -3.08
C ARG A 158 11.25 26.90 -3.09
N LEU A 159 10.39 26.51 -2.14
CA LEU A 159 9.89 25.13 -2.08
C LEU A 159 9.25 24.72 -3.41
N ARG A 160 8.33 25.53 -3.94
CA ARG A 160 7.56 25.21 -5.14
C ARG A 160 8.39 25.25 -6.44
N LEU A 161 9.25 26.28 -6.60
CA LEU A 161 9.90 26.56 -7.89
C LEU A 161 11.30 25.94 -8.00
N VAL A 162 11.98 25.69 -6.89
CA VAL A 162 13.38 25.22 -6.87
C VAL A 162 13.49 23.82 -6.28
N ILE A 163 12.94 23.60 -5.10
CA ILE A 163 13.17 22.40 -4.31
C ILE A 163 12.27 21.24 -4.74
N LEU A 164 10.94 21.43 -4.80
CA LEU A 164 10.00 20.36 -5.15
C LEU A 164 10.28 19.73 -6.52
N PRO A 165 10.57 20.47 -7.61
CA PRO A 165 10.89 19.84 -8.89
C PRO A 165 12.09 18.90 -8.83
N GLN A 166 13.08 19.21 -8.00
CA GLN A 166 14.24 18.36 -7.78
C GLN A 166 13.90 17.20 -6.82
N ALA A 167 13.21 17.49 -5.73
CA ALA A 167 12.84 16.49 -4.70
C ALA A 167 11.92 15.41 -5.25
N ILE A 168 11.02 15.72 -6.20
CA ILE A 168 10.10 14.76 -6.82
C ILE A 168 10.85 13.56 -7.41
N LYS A 169 12.03 13.74 -7.97
CA LYS A 169 12.84 12.63 -8.51
C LYS A 169 13.20 11.61 -7.45
N ASN A 170 13.42 12.03 -6.21
CA ASN A 170 13.72 11.16 -5.07
C ASN A 170 12.45 10.63 -4.37
N ILE A 171 11.36 11.41 -4.39
CA ILE A 171 10.09 11.09 -3.74
C ILE A 171 9.32 10.03 -4.51
N LEU A 172 9.21 10.15 -5.84
CA LEU A 172 8.38 9.26 -6.67
C LEU A 172 8.76 7.78 -6.56
N PRO A 173 10.04 7.37 -6.58
CA PRO A 173 10.42 5.99 -6.37
C PRO A 173 9.96 5.46 -5.00
N ALA A 174 10.17 6.25 -3.95
CA ALA A 174 9.75 5.87 -2.60
C ALA A 174 8.22 5.73 -2.46
N LEU A 175 7.44 6.63 -3.09
CA LEU A 175 5.98 6.51 -3.17
C LEU A 175 5.54 5.28 -3.96
N GLY A 176 6.27 4.93 -5.03
CA GLY A 176 6.01 3.70 -5.79
C GLY A 176 6.20 2.43 -4.94
N ASN A 177 7.27 2.38 -4.15
CA ASN A 177 7.50 1.28 -3.22
C ASN A 177 6.45 1.24 -2.10
N GLN A 178 5.98 2.41 -1.63
CA GLN A 178 4.88 2.50 -0.67
C GLN A 178 3.56 2.00 -1.27
N PHE A 179 3.31 2.23 -2.55
CA PHE A 179 2.13 1.66 -3.22
C PHE A 179 2.14 0.13 -3.23
N VAL A 180 3.31 -0.49 -3.50
CA VAL A 180 3.47 -1.96 -3.39
C VAL A 180 3.18 -2.45 -1.96
N TYR A 181 3.58 -1.68 -0.96
CA TYR A 181 3.26 -1.99 0.44
C TYR A 181 1.75 -1.90 0.72
N VAL A 182 1.08 -0.83 0.27
CA VAL A 182 -0.37 -0.64 0.43
C VAL A 182 -1.17 -1.77 -0.20
N LEU A 183 -0.76 -2.26 -1.37
CA LEU A 183 -1.38 -3.43 -2.01
C LEU A 183 -1.35 -4.68 -1.11
N LYS A 184 -0.28 -4.90 -0.36
CA LYS A 184 -0.21 -6.01 0.61
C LYS A 184 -1.09 -5.75 1.83
N MET A 185 -1.06 -4.54 2.36
CA MET A 185 -1.82 -4.16 3.55
C MET A 185 -3.33 -4.10 3.29
N SER A 186 -3.75 -3.90 2.03
CA SER A 186 -5.17 -3.92 1.68
C SER A 186 -5.85 -5.27 1.97
N SER A 187 -5.09 -6.37 2.06
CA SER A 187 -5.63 -7.68 2.47
C SER A 187 -6.30 -7.66 3.85
N LEU A 188 -5.91 -6.75 4.73
CA LEU A 188 -6.48 -6.63 6.08
C LEU A 188 -7.91 -6.09 6.07
N VAL A 189 -8.34 -5.40 5.02
CA VAL A 189 -9.70 -4.86 4.93
C VAL A 189 -10.77 -5.95 4.75
N SER A 190 -10.35 -7.15 4.38
CA SER A 190 -11.21 -8.34 4.29
C SER A 190 -11.97 -8.61 5.59
N ILE A 191 -11.39 -8.22 6.73
CA ILE A 191 -11.96 -8.47 8.06
C ILE A 191 -13.28 -7.72 8.30
N ILE A 192 -13.45 -6.56 7.67
CA ILE A 192 -14.67 -5.76 7.75
C ILE A 192 -15.66 -6.05 6.59
N GLY A 193 -15.45 -7.15 5.88
CA GLY A 193 -16.38 -7.65 4.86
C GLY A 193 -16.20 -7.04 3.46
N ILE A 194 -15.09 -6.36 3.17
CA ILE A 194 -14.80 -5.87 1.83
C ILE A 194 -14.44 -7.06 0.93
N GLY A 195 -15.07 -7.16 -0.24
CA GLY A 195 -14.89 -8.24 -1.20
C GLY A 195 -13.59 -8.12 -2.02
N ASP A 196 -12.45 -8.03 -1.33
CA ASP A 196 -11.10 -8.08 -1.89
C ASP A 196 -10.65 -9.52 -2.19
N LEU A 197 -9.45 -9.72 -2.71
CA LEU A 197 -8.88 -11.05 -2.98
C LEU A 197 -8.92 -11.96 -1.76
N THR A 198 -8.53 -11.46 -0.59
CA THR A 198 -8.49 -12.23 0.65
C THR A 198 -9.88 -12.66 1.12
N ARG A 199 -10.86 -11.75 1.04
CA ARG A 199 -12.24 -12.05 1.39
C ARG A 199 -12.84 -13.12 0.47
N LYS A 200 -12.62 -13.01 -0.83
CA LYS A 200 -13.07 -14.01 -1.82
C LYS A 200 -12.47 -15.38 -1.55
N ALA A 201 -11.18 -15.44 -1.24
CA ALA A 201 -10.53 -16.68 -0.84
C ALA A 201 -11.14 -17.28 0.43
N ASN A 202 -11.34 -16.46 1.48
CA ASN A 202 -11.97 -16.93 2.73
C ASN A 202 -13.39 -17.47 2.50
N GLU A 203 -14.20 -16.79 1.70
CA GLU A 203 -15.56 -17.24 1.36
C GLU A 203 -15.55 -18.59 0.63
N LEU A 204 -14.62 -18.76 -0.30
CA LEU A 204 -14.49 -20.02 -1.04
C LEU A 204 -13.94 -21.15 -0.15
N VAL A 205 -13.01 -20.86 0.77
CA VAL A 205 -12.53 -21.85 1.76
C VAL A 205 -13.68 -22.35 2.65
N VAL A 206 -14.53 -21.45 3.12
CA VAL A 206 -15.67 -21.81 3.97
C VAL A 206 -16.68 -22.69 3.22
N SER A 207 -16.88 -22.47 1.92
CA SER A 207 -17.85 -23.26 1.13
C SER A 207 -17.30 -24.60 0.66
N THR A 208 -15.98 -24.71 0.42
CA THR A 208 -15.37 -25.91 -0.18
C THR A 208 -14.56 -26.75 0.81
N TYR A 209 -14.19 -26.18 1.96
CA TYR A 209 -13.30 -26.80 2.96
C TYR A 209 -11.92 -27.21 2.39
N ARG A 210 -11.39 -26.41 1.42
CA ARG A 210 -10.12 -26.65 0.75
C ARG A 210 -9.13 -25.48 0.94
N PRO A 211 -8.65 -25.24 2.17
CA PRO A 211 -7.81 -24.08 2.47
C PRO A 211 -6.44 -24.12 1.76
N LEU A 212 -5.84 -25.30 1.60
CA LEU A 212 -4.51 -25.42 1.00
C LEU A 212 -4.50 -24.92 -0.44
N GLU A 213 -5.41 -25.42 -1.26
CA GLU A 213 -5.49 -25.10 -2.69
C GLU A 213 -5.84 -23.62 -2.90
N ILE A 214 -6.85 -23.14 -2.17
CA ILE A 214 -7.36 -21.77 -2.31
C ILE A 214 -6.34 -20.75 -1.82
N TYR A 215 -5.74 -20.93 -0.65
CA TYR A 215 -4.73 -19.99 -0.17
C TYR A 215 -3.43 -20.04 -0.96
N THR A 216 -3.08 -21.20 -1.54
CA THR A 216 -1.95 -21.25 -2.47
C THR A 216 -2.24 -20.43 -3.73
N PHE A 217 -3.46 -20.49 -4.25
CA PHE A 217 -3.87 -19.66 -5.38
C PHE A 217 -3.89 -18.17 -5.00
N LEU A 218 -4.40 -17.82 -3.82
CA LEU A 218 -4.36 -16.45 -3.31
C LEU A 218 -2.93 -15.89 -3.23
N ILE A 219 -1.96 -16.71 -2.78
CA ILE A 219 -0.55 -16.32 -2.78
C ILE A 219 -0.08 -16.01 -4.20
N LEU A 220 -0.44 -16.85 -5.18
CA LEU A 220 -0.09 -16.62 -6.58
C LEU A 220 -0.73 -15.35 -7.15
N GLU A 221 -1.99 -15.07 -6.83
CA GLU A 221 -2.68 -13.83 -7.24
C GLU A 221 -1.93 -12.59 -6.72
N TYR A 222 -1.63 -12.53 -5.42
CA TYR A 222 -0.86 -11.43 -4.84
C TYR A 222 0.56 -11.35 -5.42
N LEU A 223 1.23 -12.49 -5.60
CA LEU A 223 2.58 -12.54 -6.17
C LEU A 223 2.60 -11.92 -7.57
N ILE A 224 1.69 -12.34 -8.44
CA ILE A 224 1.59 -11.83 -9.81
C ILE A 224 1.28 -10.33 -9.80
N LEU A 225 0.27 -9.90 -9.03
CA LEU A 225 -0.12 -8.51 -8.91
C LEU A 225 1.06 -7.63 -8.46
N ILE A 226 1.74 -8.05 -7.38
CA ILE A 226 2.87 -7.31 -6.80
C ILE A 226 4.06 -7.29 -7.75
N LEU A 227 4.37 -8.37 -8.45
CA LEU A 227 5.46 -8.41 -9.43
C LEU A 227 5.19 -7.46 -10.61
N ILE A 228 3.96 -7.41 -11.11
CA ILE A 228 3.55 -6.50 -12.18
C ILE A 228 3.74 -5.04 -11.72
N VAL A 229 3.19 -4.68 -10.56
CA VAL A 229 3.29 -3.30 -10.04
C VAL A 229 4.75 -2.94 -9.76
N SER A 230 5.53 -3.83 -9.13
CA SER A 230 6.95 -3.61 -8.85
C SER A 230 7.79 -3.45 -10.12
N TYR A 231 7.41 -4.13 -11.21
CA TYR A 231 8.07 -3.93 -12.51
C TYR A 231 7.86 -2.50 -13.02
N PHE A 232 6.63 -1.97 -12.94
CA PHE A 232 6.35 -0.59 -13.35
C PHE A 232 7.04 0.43 -12.46
N VAL A 233 7.07 0.21 -11.13
CA VAL A 233 7.79 1.07 -10.19
C VAL A 233 9.28 1.12 -10.55
N ARG A 234 9.94 -0.01 -10.71
CA ARG A 234 11.36 -0.06 -11.11
C ARG A 234 11.65 0.59 -12.47
N LYS A 235 10.70 0.50 -13.40
CA LYS A 235 10.83 1.19 -14.70
C LYS A 235 10.77 2.70 -14.53
N LEU A 236 9.89 3.18 -13.64
CA LEU A 236 9.81 4.61 -13.28
C LEU A 236 11.10 5.08 -12.59
N GLU A 237 11.62 4.33 -11.64
CA GLU A 237 12.89 4.62 -10.95
C GLU A 237 14.03 4.84 -11.94
N LYS A 238 14.24 3.87 -12.84
CA LYS A 238 15.31 3.95 -13.86
C LYS A 238 15.17 5.17 -14.77
N LYS A 239 13.95 5.54 -15.15
CA LYS A 239 13.72 6.75 -15.97
C LYS A 239 14.09 8.02 -15.23
N LEU A 240 13.74 8.12 -13.94
CA LEU A 240 14.04 9.31 -13.12
C LEU A 240 15.53 9.45 -12.80
N GLU A 241 16.25 8.33 -12.61
CA GLU A 241 17.71 8.33 -12.44
C GLU A 241 18.44 8.82 -13.69
N TYR A 242 18.02 8.36 -14.87
CA TYR A 242 18.61 8.77 -16.15
C TYR A 242 18.45 10.27 -16.41
N ASP A 243 17.26 10.82 -16.16
CA ASP A 243 16.98 12.25 -16.31
C ASP A 243 17.67 13.12 -15.23
N GLY A 244 18.29 12.53 -14.22
CA GLY A 244 19.02 13.21 -13.16
C GLY A 244 20.51 13.40 -13.43
N ASN A 245 21.09 12.64 -14.37
CA ASN A 245 22.51 12.66 -14.72
C ASN A 245 22.82 13.50 -15.97
N ASN A 246 21.84 14.10 -16.60
CA ASN A 246 21.96 15.10 -17.67
C ASN A 246 21.55 16.49 -17.12
#